data_9fa7054da280259b1990e39162e1b474
#
_entry.id   9fa7054da280259b1990e39162e1b474
#
_cell.length_a   1.000
_cell.length_b   1.000
_cell.length_c   1.000
_cell.angle_alpha   90.00
_cell.angle_beta   90.00
_cell.angle_gamma   90.00
#
_symmetry.space_group_name_H-M   'P 1'
#
loop_
_entity.id
_entity.type
_entity.pdbx_description
1 polymer ?
#
loop_
_entity_poly.entity_id
_entity_poly.type
_entity_poly.pdbx_seq_one_letter_code
_entity_poly.pdbx_strand_id
1 'polypeptide(L)'
;MDTTPLLWLSALGIYLHAIYISFTYGLPLAIGAVLWMWRRTRDGDFLKAAKLMTAVLSANFALGAITGTLVEFGLVQVWPGFNFAIATFAFAPLALELIAFANEVAFLILFVVTLGRVRPAVSLSLLAVFAGFAYMSGVLIMAVNSWMQAPWGVGEVPQSLYPFMPPYGPSEIEVSKLLALRAAALATGQPLSLMIEKPGAAVEVGLVLRDPMVIFYSPYAVVSAAHTILAGALIGLAVVMAGWLYRYYRSRDAKYLKIVKPMAFVFTVLFIIQAPVVAHFQGEVVAKYNPTKFALMEGAYETKYDPLKAFLAYGDPNRPIPGFDEFRKACMSHGDKTLGDLLRAAGVNSTVRLAAEYVDLTSIKGVRLSDLCLADLEKAASYMPIIHTAYYTKTAFAILGGLAALALFFYFYKAPLFSKIAGLIVKILGGERRGLLALSILTILGTVLPAVLGWYVREAGRKPWTVYGLLYPEDVVTPVPYATDPVFLTWAYAVVLAVNLGGLAGLYIIATRKDKFLKMLKKE
;
A
#
# COMPACT_ATOMS: atom_id res chain seq x y z
N MET A 1 -14.31 -12.09 -19.95
CA MET A 1 -13.84 -10.69 -20.15
C MET A 1 -12.39 -10.62 -19.71
N ASP A 2 -11.48 -10.01 -20.50
CA ASP A 2 -10.09 -9.76 -20.05
C ASP A 2 -10.08 -8.58 -19.06
N THR A 3 -9.78 -8.85 -17.79
CA THR A 3 -9.72 -7.85 -16.74
C THR A 3 -8.38 -7.12 -16.66
N THR A 4 -7.39 -7.53 -17.44
CA THR A 4 -6.01 -6.97 -17.39
C THR A 4 -5.96 -5.46 -17.60
N PRO A 5 -6.64 -4.85 -18.59
CA PRO A 5 -6.61 -3.40 -18.77
C PRO A 5 -7.19 -2.63 -17.59
N LEU A 6 -8.23 -3.16 -16.95
CA LEU A 6 -8.87 -2.55 -15.79
C LEU A 6 -8.01 -2.65 -14.53
N LEU A 7 -7.29 -3.77 -14.35
CA LEU A 7 -6.29 -3.92 -13.29
C LEU A 7 -5.16 -2.89 -13.44
N TRP A 8 -4.65 -2.69 -14.65
CA TRP A 8 -3.62 -1.67 -14.90
C TRP A 8 -4.12 -0.25 -14.72
N LEU A 9 -5.36 0.06 -15.13
CA LEU A 9 -5.97 1.38 -14.88
C LEU A 9 -6.07 1.67 -13.39
N SER A 10 -6.57 0.71 -12.60
CA SER A 10 -6.68 0.81 -11.15
C SER A 10 -5.30 0.96 -10.49
N ALA A 11 -4.32 0.16 -10.92
CA ALA A 11 -2.94 0.25 -10.44
C ALA A 11 -2.34 1.62 -10.72
N LEU A 12 -2.48 2.14 -11.94
CA LEU A 12 -1.98 3.47 -12.31
C LEU A 12 -2.59 4.57 -11.44
N GLY A 13 -3.92 4.56 -11.24
CA GLY A 13 -4.60 5.51 -10.37
C GLY A 13 -4.06 5.49 -8.95
N ILE A 14 -3.94 4.30 -8.36
CA ILE A 14 -3.42 4.11 -7.01
C ILE A 14 -1.95 4.57 -6.89
N TYR A 15 -1.07 4.19 -7.82
CA TYR A 15 0.33 4.59 -7.79
C TYR A 15 0.52 6.11 -7.90
N LEU A 16 -0.23 6.76 -8.77
CA LEU A 16 -0.16 8.21 -8.93
C LEU A 16 -0.73 8.93 -7.71
N HIS A 17 -1.85 8.45 -7.16
CA HIS A 17 -2.39 8.97 -5.91
C HIS A 17 -1.41 8.80 -4.73
N ALA A 18 -0.71 7.67 -4.64
CA ALA A 18 0.28 7.40 -3.59
C ALA A 18 1.44 8.41 -3.54
N ILE A 19 1.74 9.11 -4.64
CA ILE A 19 2.71 10.21 -4.65
C ILE A 19 2.23 11.33 -3.71
N TYR A 20 0.97 11.77 -3.85
CA TYR A 20 0.40 12.83 -3.01
C TYR A 20 0.26 12.41 -1.56
N ILE A 21 -0.12 11.16 -1.32
CA ILE A 21 -0.18 10.59 0.03
C ILE A 21 1.20 10.57 0.69
N SER A 22 2.25 10.19 -0.04
CA SER A 22 3.63 10.21 0.47
C SER A 22 4.07 11.62 0.90
N PHE A 23 3.71 12.64 0.14
CA PHE A 23 3.95 14.03 0.54
C PHE A 23 3.09 14.45 1.75
N THR A 24 1.83 14.01 1.81
CA THR A 24 0.95 14.28 2.96
C THR A 24 1.49 13.66 4.23
N TYR A 25 2.17 12.51 4.16
CA TYR A 25 2.82 11.89 5.33
C TYR A 25 4.17 12.52 5.69
N GLY A 26 5.00 12.88 4.70
CA GLY A 26 6.36 13.35 4.93
C GLY A 26 6.48 14.86 5.20
N LEU A 27 5.69 15.70 4.52
CA LEU A 27 5.75 17.15 4.67
C LEU A 27 5.46 17.65 6.09
N PRO A 28 4.45 17.14 6.83
CA PRO A 28 4.23 17.55 8.21
C PRO A 28 5.43 17.30 9.11
N LEU A 29 6.14 16.20 8.90
CA LEU A 29 7.35 15.87 9.65
C LEU A 29 8.50 16.84 9.33
N ALA A 30 8.69 17.17 8.04
CA ALA A 30 9.66 18.17 7.61
C ALA A 30 9.34 19.56 8.16
N ILE A 31 8.07 19.98 8.09
CA ILE A 31 7.59 21.25 8.65
C ILE A 31 7.75 21.25 10.17
N GLY A 32 7.38 20.17 10.83
CA GLY A 32 7.53 20.02 12.29
C GLY A 32 8.98 20.15 12.75
N ALA A 33 9.92 19.52 12.02
CA ALA A 33 11.35 19.61 12.31
C ALA A 33 11.88 21.05 12.25
N VAL A 34 11.51 21.82 11.22
CA VAL A 34 11.96 23.22 11.11
C VAL A 34 11.21 24.16 12.05
N LEU A 35 9.93 23.92 12.34
CA LEU A 35 9.19 24.68 13.34
C LEU A 35 9.73 24.46 14.76
N TRP A 36 10.16 23.23 15.05
CA TRP A 36 10.85 22.92 16.30
C TRP A 36 12.16 23.72 16.44
N MET A 37 12.94 23.80 15.35
CA MET A 37 14.17 24.62 15.32
C MET A 37 13.83 26.11 15.46
N TRP A 38 12.80 26.60 14.77
CA TRP A 38 12.34 27.98 14.93
C TRP A 38 11.92 28.30 16.37
N ARG A 39 11.20 27.38 17.01
CA ARG A 39 10.83 27.53 18.43
C ARG A 39 12.05 27.71 19.34
N ARG A 40 13.13 26.96 19.08
CA ARG A 40 14.37 26.97 19.89
C ARG A 40 15.29 28.16 19.59
N THR A 41 15.45 28.48 18.32
CA THR A 41 16.49 29.44 17.87
C THR A 41 15.94 30.83 17.53
N ARG A 42 14.64 30.94 17.29
CA ARG A 42 13.98 32.15 16.76
C ARG A 42 14.52 32.62 15.39
N ASP A 43 15.27 31.78 14.70
CA ASP A 43 15.83 32.08 13.39
C ASP A 43 14.73 32.08 12.31
N GLY A 44 14.54 33.24 11.66
CA GLY A 44 13.49 33.46 10.66
C GLY A 44 13.61 32.60 9.41
N ASP A 45 14.79 32.04 9.11
CA ASP A 45 14.96 31.15 7.96
C ASP A 45 14.15 29.86 8.11
N PHE A 46 14.04 29.32 9.32
CA PHE A 46 13.22 28.15 9.61
C PHE A 46 11.73 28.45 9.42
N LEU A 47 11.24 29.61 9.84
CA LEU A 47 9.85 30.01 9.62
C LEU A 47 9.54 30.21 8.13
N LYS A 48 10.46 30.82 7.37
CA LYS A 48 10.31 30.96 5.90
C LYS A 48 10.27 29.59 5.22
N ALA A 49 11.11 28.67 5.66
CA ALA A 49 11.12 27.29 5.15
C ALA A 49 9.78 26.57 5.48
N ALA A 50 9.29 26.70 6.73
CA ALA A 50 8.00 26.15 7.11
C ALA A 50 6.86 26.69 6.27
N LYS A 51 6.77 28.01 6.07
CA LYS A 51 5.73 28.65 5.23
C LYS A 51 5.78 28.15 3.77
N LEU A 52 6.97 27.96 3.19
CA LEU A 52 7.07 27.39 1.85
C LEU A 52 6.55 25.96 1.79
N MET A 53 7.01 25.12 2.69
CA MET A 53 6.59 23.70 2.72
C MET A 53 5.10 23.59 3.02
N THR A 54 4.53 24.48 3.84
CA THR A 54 3.08 24.53 4.10
C THR A 54 2.29 24.88 2.83
N ALA A 55 2.77 25.82 2.00
CA ALA A 55 2.13 26.11 0.72
C ALA A 55 2.14 24.89 -0.24
N VAL A 56 3.28 24.15 -0.25
CA VAL A 56 3.37 22.89 -1.01
C VAL A 56 2.42 21.84 -0.43
N LEU A 57 2.37 21.70 0.89
CA LEU A 57 1.47 20.76 1.57
C LEU A 57 0.00 21.05 1.24
N SER A 58 -0.43 22.33 1.29
CA SER A 58 -1.81 22.69 0.99
C SER A 58 -2.21 22.38 -0.45
N ALA A 59 -1.34 22.69 -1.41
CA ALA A 59 -1.57 22.34 -2.81
C ALA A 59 -1.54 20.82 -3.04
N ASN A 60 -0.60 20.12 -2.42
CA ASN A 60 -0.51 18.67 -2.47
C ASN A 60 -1.76 18.01 -1.90
N PHE A 61 -2.25 18.49 -0.77
CA PHE A 61 -3.45 17.96 -0.12
C PHE A 61 -4.69 18.10 -1.03
N ALA A 62 -4.87 19.29 -1.65
CA ALA A 62 -5.97 19.49 -2.59
C ALA A 62 -5.91 18.54 -3.80
N LEU A 63 -4.70 18.33 -4.36
CA LEU A 63 -4.48 17.39 -5.46
C LEU A 63 -4.67 15.94 -5.00
N GLY A 64 -4.21 15.61 -3.78
CA GLY A 64 -4.43 14.32 -3.15
C GLY A 64 -5.92 14.01 -2.99
N ALA A 65 -6.72 14.98 -2.54
CA ALA A 65 -8.17 14.83 -2.43
C ALA A 65 -8.82 14.56 -3.80
N ILE A 66 -8.48 15.31 -4.84
CA ILE A 66 -9.00 15.09 -6.20
C ILE A 66 -8.62 13.69 -6.72
N THR A 67 -7.36 13.29 -6.58
CA THR A 67 -6.88 12.00 -7.08
C THR A 67 -7.40 10.84 -6.24
N GLY A 68 -7.60 11.00 -4.93
CA GLY A 68 -8.24 10.02 -4.05
C GLY A 68 -9.68 9.76 -4.46
N THR A 69 -10.45 10.82 -4.66
CA THR A 69 -11.83 10.72 -5.16
C THR A 69 -11.89 9.98 -6.50
N LEU A 70 -10.96 10.26 -7.44
CA LEU A 70 -10.88 9.52 -8.71
C LEU A 70 -10.59 8.02 -8.51
N VAL A 71 -9.73 7.67 -7.54
CA VAL A 71 -9.45 6.26 -7.21
C VAL A 71 -10.68 5.58 -6.60
N GLU A 72 -11.36 6.23 -5.64
CA GLU A 72 -12.54 5.67 -4.98
C GLU A 72 -13.70 5.45 -5.95
N PHE A 73 -14.05 6.47 -6.75
CA PHE A 73 -15.08 6.31 -7.78
C PHE A 73 -14.68 5.27 -8.84
N GLY A 74 -13.41 5.22 -9.23
CA GLY A 74 -12.89 4.21 -10.12
C GLY A 74 -13.06 2.79 -9.56
N LEU A 75 -12.79 2.59 -8.26
CA LEU A 75 -13.01 1.30 -7.60
C LEU A 75 -14.49 0.91 -7.56
N VAL A 76 -15.40 1.87 -7.29
CA VAL A 76 -16.85 1.61 -7.28
C VAL A 76 -17.36 1.24 -8.68
N GLN A 77 -16.89 1.92 -9.73
CA GLN A 77 -17.36 1.68 -11.09
C GLN A 77 -16.73 0.45 -11.74
N VAL A 78 -15.44 0.23 -11.53
CA VAL A 78 -14.70 -0.86 -12.19
C VAL A 78 -14.86 -2.18 -11.43
N TRP A 79 -14.92 -2.13 -10.10
CA TRP A 79 -14.96 -3.29 -9.22
C TRP A 79 -16.19 -3.29 -8.28
N PRO A 80 -17.43 -3.12 -8.81
CA PRO A 80 -18.63 -3.01 -7.96
C PRO A 80 -18.88 -4.28 -7.16
N GLY A 81 -18.59 -5.45 -7.71
CA GLY A 81 -18.73 -6.73 -7.00
C GLY A 81 -17.81 -6.82 -5.76
N PHE A 82 -16.62 -6.23 -5.81
CA PHE A 82 -15.76 -6.14 -4.64
C PHE A 82 -16.38 -5.25 -3.56
N ASN A 83 -16.87 -4.07 -3.93
CA ASN A 83 -17.53 -3.17 -2.99
C ASN A 83 -18.78 -3.80 -2.39
N PHE A 84 -19.56 -4.54 -3.18
CA PHE A 84 -20.71 -5.31 -2.68
C PHE A 84 -20.28 -6.38 -1.67
N ALA A 85 -19.23 -7.15 -1.99
CA ALA A 85 -18.74 -8.21 -1.10
C ALA A 85 -18.21 -7.68 0.24
N ILE A 86 -17.57 -6.50 0.23
CA ILE A 86 -16.96 -5.91 1.43
C ILE A 86 -17.87 -4.89 2.15
N ALA A 87 -19.00 -4.51 1.57
CA ALA A 87 -19.84 -3.42 2.07
C ALA A 87 -20.22 -3.57 3.56
N THR A 88 -20.44 -4.79 4.01
CA THR A 88 -20.83 -5.03 5.40
C THR A 88 -19.71 -4.80 6.41
N PHE A 89 -18.48 -5.23 6.11
CA PHE A 89 -17.37 -5.15 7.07
C PHE A 89 -16.36 -4.01 6.78
N ALA A 90 -16.26 -3.55 5.54
CA ALA A 90 -15.46 -2.39 5.20
C ALA A 90 -16.19 -1.06 5.40
N PHE A 91 -17.49 -1.07 5.65
CA PHE A 91 -18.26 0.15 5.92
C PHE A 91 -17.70 0.94 7.11
N ALA A 92 -17.35 0.27 8.22
CA ALA A 92 -16.83 0.94 9.40
C ALA A 92 -15.49 1.67 9.12
N PRO A 93 -14.44 1.05 8.55
CA PRO A 93 -13.22 1.77 8.21
C PRO A 93 -13.45 2.89 7.19
N LEU A 94 -14.29 2.71 6.17
CA LEU A 94 -14.57 3.75 5.18
C LEU A 94 -15.35 4.94 5.76
N ALA A 95 -16.35 4.68 6.62
CA ALA A 95 -17.08 5.75 7.31
C ALA A 95 -16.18 6.55 8.27
N LEU A 96 -15.30 5.87 9.01
CA LEU A 96 -14.31 6.53 9.87
C LEU A 96 -13.26 7.30 9.06
N GLU A 97 -12.91 6.82 7.87
CA GLU A 97 -11.99 7.51 6.96
C GLU A 97 -12.56 8.85 6.50
N LEU A 98 -13.85 8.91 6.16
CA LEU A 98 -14.51 10.17 5.82
C LEU A 98 -14.46 11.18 6.98
N ILE A 99 -14.62 10.72 8.23
CA ILE A 99 -14.47 11.56 9.42
C ILE A 99 -13.03 12.03 9.59
N ALA A 100 -12.05 11.13 9.39
CA ALA A 100 -10.64 11.48 9.43
C ALA A 100 -10.30 12.56 8.39
N PHE A 101 -10.73 12.38 7.14
CA PHE A 101 -10.53 13.32 6.05
C PHE A 101 -11.13 14.71 6.33
N ALA A 102 -12.36 14.77 6.87
CA ALA A 102 -12.98 16.03 7.26
C ALA A 102 -12.14 16.80 8.32
N ASN A 103 -11.59 16.07 9.28
CA ASN A 103 -10.70 16.64 10.29
C ASN A 103 -9.33 17.05 9.71
N GLU A 104 -8.77 16.29 8.76
CA GLU A 104 -7.57 16.71 8.03
C GLU A 104 -7.76 18.07 7.37
N VAL A 105 -8.87 18.27 6.64
CA VAL A 105 -9.21 19.56 6.01
C VAL A 105 -9.27 20.67 7.05
N ALA A 106 -10.02 20.45 8.14
CA ALA A 106 -10.23 21.46 9.17
C ALA A 106 -8.90 21.88 9.86
N PHE A 107 -8.10 20.91 10.29
CA PHE A 107 -6.84 21.19 10.99
C PHE A 107 -5.75 21.72 10.05
N LEU A 108 -5.75 21.34 8.75
CA LEU A 108 -4.85 21.95 7.77
C LEU A 108 -5.18 23.44 7.59
N ILE A 109 -6.45 23.79 7.42
CA ILE A 109 -6.89 25.19 7.30
C ILE A 109 -6.48 25.97 8.57
N LEU A 110 -6.79 25.48 9.76
CA LEU A 110 -6.40 26.11 11.01
C LEU A 110 -4.89 26.31 11.12
N PHE A 111 -4.10 25.31 10.75
CA PHE A 111 -2.66 25.41 10.74
C PHE A 111 -2.16 26.48 9.75
N VAL A 112 -2.66 26.48 8.52
CA VAL A 112 -2.26 27.43 7.46
C VAL A 112 -2.55 28.88 7.87
N VAL A 113 -3.75 29.17 8.34
CA VAL A 113 -4.17 30.55 8.67
C VAL A 113 -3.50 31.08 9.94
N THR A 114 -3.06 30.20 10.85
CA THR A 114 -2.43 30.59 12.10
C THR A 114 -0.90 30.58 12.07
N LEU A 115 -0.29 29.96 11.07
CA LEU A 115 1.18 29.80 10.98
C LEU A 115 1.91 31.14 11.00
N GLY A 116 2.73 31.33 12.05
CA GLY A 116 3.49 32.57 12.27
C GLY A 116 2.68 33.70 12.94
N ARG A 117 1.41 33.50 13.22
CA ARG A 117 0.53 34.43 13.97
C ARG A 117 0.34 33.99 15.42
N VAL A 118 0.45 32.69 15.69
CA VAL A 118 0.34 32.12 17.04
C VAL A 118 1.70 31.65 17.58
N ARG A 119 1.73 31.24 18.84
CA ARG A 119 2.94 30.67 19.45
C ARG A 119 3.38 29.41 18.69
N PRO A 120 4.70 29.16 18.49
CA PRO A 120 5.19 28.00 17.74
C PRO A 120 4.68 26.65 18.27
N ALA A 121 4.42 26.55 19.58
CA ALA A 121 3.85 25.34 20.19
C ALA A 121 2.44 25.06 19.66
N VAL A 122 1.58 26.09 19.50
CA VAL A 122 0.23 25.94 18.97
C VAL A 122 0.28 25.49 17.51
N SER A 123 1.17 26.10 16.69
CA SER A 123 1.38 25.66 15.29
C SER A 123 1.82 24.20 15.20
N LEU A 124 2.75 23.77 16.08
CA LEU A 124 3.19 22.38 16.15
C LEU A 124 2.06 21.43 16.55
N SER A 125 1.20 21.83 17.52
CA SER A 125 0.06 21.01 17.93
C SER A 125 -0.97 20.86 16.81
N LEU A 126 -1.32 21.95 16.11
CA LEU A 126 -2.25 21.90 14.99
C LEU A 126 -1.71 21.01 13.84
N LEU A 127 -0.41 21.13 13.53
CA LEU A 127 0.25 20.29 12.55
C LEU A 127 0.27 18.82 12.96
N ALA A 128 0.50 18.54 14.26
CA ALA A 128 0.49 17.17 14.79
C ALA A 128 -0.91 16.54 14.72
N VAL A 129 -1.96 17.32 15.02
CA VAL A 129 -3.34 16.83 14.91
C VAL A 129 -3.70 16.56 13.44
N PHE A 130 -3.37 17.47 12.53
CA PHE A 130 -3.51 17.23 11.09
C PHE A 130 -2.82 15.93 10.65
N ALA A 131 -1.52 15.77 10.99
CA ALA A 131 -0.77 14.57 10.65
C ALA A 131 -1.35 13.30 11.29
N GLY A 132 -1.87 13.40 12.52
CA GLY A 132 -2.53 12.30 13.21
C GLY A 132 -3.76 11.80 12.46
N PHE A 133 -4.61 12.70 11.97
CA PHE A 133 -5.77 12.31 11.15
C PHE A 133 -5.35 11.75 9.78
N ALA A 134 -4.34 12.34 9.13
CA ALA A 134 -3.79 11.81 7.87
C ALA A 134 -3.25 10.38 8.03
N TYR A 135 -2.52 10.11 9.11
CA TYR A 135 -2.05 8.75 9.40
C TYR A 135 -3.20 7.81 9.76
N MET A 136 -4.22 8.28 10.48
CA MET A 136 -5.42 7.51 10.79
C MET A 136 -6.18 7.11 9.51
N SER A 137 -6.40 8.04 8.57
CA SER A 137 -6.97 7.75 7.25
C SER A 137 -6.18 6.62 6.56
N GLY A 138 -4.85 6.72 6.55
CA GLY A 138 -4.00 5.65 6.01
C GLY A 138 -4.18 4.30 6.70
N VAL A 139 -4.33 4.27 8.02
CA VAL A 139 -4.60 3.02 8.77
C VAL A 139 -5.93 2.40 8.35
N LEU A 140 -6.97 3.22 8.20
CA LEU A 140 -8.31 2.77 7.86
C LEU A 140 -8.37 2.14 6.46
N ILE A 141 -7.79 2.79 5.45
CA ILE A 141 -7.70 2.25 4.10
C ILE A 141 -6.80 1.00 4.06
N MET A 142 -5.70 0.99 4.82
CA MET A 142 -4.83 -0.18 4.91
C MET A 142 -5.48 -1.36 5.61
N ALA A 143 -6.44 -1.17 6.49
CA ALA A 143 -7.21 -2.28 7.07
C ALA A 143 -8.00 -3.03 5.98
N VAL A 144 -8.67 -2.29 5.08
CA VAL A 144 -9.41 -2.88 3.95
C VAL A 144 -8.46 -3.62 2.99
N ASN A 145 -7.37 -2.97 2.56
CA ASN A 145 -6.40 -3.60 1.67
C ASN A 145 -5.73 -4.83 2.31
N SER A 146 -5.49 -4.79 3.62
CA SER A 146 -4.90 -5.92 4.36
C SER A 146 -5.85 -7.10 4.45
N TRP A 147 -7.16 -6.85 4.53
CA TRP A 147 -8.16 -7.92 4.46
C TRP A 147 -8.11 -8.66 3.13
N MET A 148 -7.86 -7.94 2.03
CA MET A 148 -7.66 -8.60 0.72
C MET A 148 -6.43 -9.52 0.70
N GLN A 149 -5.41 -9.23 1.50
CA GLN A 149 -4.16 -10.01 1.59
C GLN A 149 -4.26 -11.21 2.53
N ALA A 150 -5.02 -11.05 3.61
CA ALA A 150 -5.24 -12.04 4.65
C ALA A 150 -6.65 -11.78 5.22
N PRO A 151 -7.68 -12.53 4.78
CA PRO A 151 -9.09 -12.22 5.06
C PRO A 151 -9.46 -12.51 6.52
N TRP A 152 -9.01 -11.67 7.43
CA TRP A 152 -9.17 -11.82 8.86
C TRP A 152 -10.64 -11.82 9.26
N GLY A 153 -11.04 -12.75 10.11
CA GLY A 153 -12.42 -12.93 10.54
C GLY A 153 -13.17 -14.05 9.84
N VAL A 154 -12.58 -14.71 8.84
CA VAL A 154 -13.21 -15.86 8.16
C VAL A 154 -12.85 -17.21 8.79
N GLY A 155 -12.03 -17.22 9.84
CA GLY A 155 -11.62 -18.43 10.54
C GLY A 155 -10.87 -19.43 9.65
N GLU A 156 -11.26 -20.68 9.75
CA GLU A 156 -10.64 -21.80 9.01
C GLU A 156 -11.34 -22.11 7.67
N VAL A 157 -12.33 -21.33 7.27
CA VAL A 157 -13.13 -21.64 6.08
C VAL A 157 -12.29 -21.81 4.81
N PRO A 158 -11.28 -20.95 4.53
CA PRO A 158 -10.47 -21.12 3.32
C PRO A 158 -9.75 -22.47 3.23
N GLN A 159 -9.43 -23.10 4.36
CA GLN A 159 -8.75 -24.42 4.40
C GLN A 159 -9.62 -25.54 3.82
N SER A 160 -10.94 -25.36 3.76
CA SER A 160 -11.85 -26.32 3.14
C SER A 160 -11.55 -26.53 1.65
N LEU A 161 -10.98 -25.54 0.96
CA LEU A 161 -10.53 -25.63 -0.43
C LEU A 161 -9.01 -25.56 -0.56
N TYR A 162 -8.33 -24.77 0.29
CA TYR A 162 -6.90 -24.51 0.27
C TYR A 162 -6.24 -24.92 1.60
N PRO A 163 -5.94 -26.20 1.81
CA PRO A 163 -5.43 -26.72 3.10
C PRO A 163 -4.11 -26.10 3.57
N PHE A 164 -3.35 -25.50 2.65
CA PHE A 164 -2.10 -24.80 2.97
C PHE A 164 -2.29 -23.39 3.54
N MET A 165 -3.51 -22.85 3.49
CA MET A 165 -3.79 -21.54 4.07
C MET A 165 -3.92 -21.64 5.59
N PRO A 166 -3.40 -20.65 6.34
CA PRO A 166 -3.59 -20.61 7.79
C PRO A 166 -5.03 -20.20 8.14
N PRO A 167 -5.45 -20.41 9.41
CA PRO A 167 -6.68 -19.79 9.89
C PRO A 167 -6.55 -18.27 9.98
N TYR A 168 -7.62 -17.55 9.65
CA TYR A 168 -7.69 -16.09 9.64
C TYR A 168 -8.53 -15.55 10.80
N GLY A 169 -8.05 -15.76 12.02
CA GLY A 169 -8.67 -15.26 13.24
C GLY A 169 -9.96 -16.00 13.60
N PRO A 170 -10.84 -15.34 14.35
CA PRO A 170 -12.15 -15.91 14.71
C PRO A 170 -13.09 -15.98 13.49
N SER A 171 -14.14 -16.80 13.56
CA SER A 171 -15.16 -16.92 12.51
C SER A 171 -16.26 -15.87 12.71
N GLU A 172 -15.95 -14.61 12.47
CA GLU A 172 -16.86 -13.47 12.59
C GLU A 172 -17.47 -13.04 11.25
N ILE A 173 -16.93 -13.55 10.13
CA ILE A 173 -17.43 -13.31 8.78
C ILE A 173 -17.76 -14.66 8.14
N GLU A 174 -19.05 -14.88 7.82
CA GLU A 174 -19.50 -16.11 7.17
C GLU A 174 -19.19 -16.05 5.66
N VAL A 175 -18.33 -16.95 5.18
CA VAL A 175 -17.91 -17.03 3.78
C VAL A 175 -18.01 -18.44 3.19
N SER A 176 -18.57 -19.41 3.93
CA SER A 176 -18.63 -20.82 3.47
C SER A 176 -19.37 -20.95 2.14
N LYS A 177 -20.49 -20.26 2.01
CA LYS A 177 -21.30 -20.25 0.78
C LYS A 177 -20.55 -19.60 -0.38
N LEU A 178 -19.86 -18.47 -0.13
CA LEU A 178 -19.03 -17.79 -1.13
C LEU A 178 -17.92 -18.71 -1.64
N LEU A 179 -17.22 -19.40 -0.73
CA LEU A 179 -16.14 -20.32 -1.10
C LEU A 179 -16.63 -21.51 -1.92
N ALA A 180 -17.79 -22.09 -1.55
CA ALA A 180 -18.39 -23.18 -2.28
C ALA A 180 -18.83 -22.76 -3.70
N LEU A 181 -19.41 -21.58 -3.85
CA LEU A 181 -19.77 -21.02 -5.15
C LEU A 181 -18.54 -20.65 -5.97
N ARG A 182 -17.48 -20.16 -5.33
CA ARG A 182 -16.19 -19.92 -6.00
C ARG A 182 -15.59 -21.21 -6.54
N ALA A 183 -15.64 -22.29 -5.77
CA ALA A 183 -15.19 -23.60 -6.22
C ALA A 183 -16.03 -24.12 -7.41
N ALA A 184 -17.35 -23.90 -7.39
CA ALA A 184 -18.22 -24.23 -8.52
C ALA A 184 -17.87 -23.40 -9.77
N ALA A 185 -17.59 -22.12 -9.62
CA ALA A 185 -17.14 -21.26 -10.69
C ALA A 185 -15.79 -21.72 -11.30
N LEU A 186 -14.85 -22.18 -10.46
CA LEU A 186 -13.61 -22.82 -10.92
C LEU A 186 -13.87 -24.09 -11.74
N ALA A 187 -14.76 -24.96 -11.25
CA ALA A 187 -15.08 -26.23 -11.89
C ALA A 187 -15.73 -26.05 -13.28
N THR A 188 -16.44 -24.94 -13.50
CA THR A 188 -17.11 -24.60 -14.76
C THR A 188 -16.30 -23.70 -15.68
N GLY A 189 -15.19 -23.13 -15.18
CA GLY A 189 -14.41 -22.11 -15.91
C GLY A 189 -15.13 -20.76 -16.06
N GLN A 190 -16.25 -20.56 -15.35
CA GLN A 190 -17.03 -19.32 -15.40
C GLN A 190 -16.73 -18.42 -14.17
N PRO A 191 -16.79 -17.08 -14.30
CA PRO A 191 -16.68 -16.19 -13.13
C PRO A 191 -17.93 -16.33 -12.24
N LEU A 192 -17.74 -16.10 -10.94
CA LEU A 192 -18.84 -16.09 -9.97
C LEU A 192 -19.84 -14.95 -10.22
N SER A 193 -19.38 -13.82 -10.73
CA SER A 193 -20.15 -12.58 -10.99
C SER A 193 -21.07 -12.17 -9.83
N LEU A 194 -20.51 -11.41 -8.89
CA LEU A 194 -21.27 -10.90 -7.74
C LEU A 194 -22.24 -9.77 -8.11
N MET A 195 -22.14 -9.22 -9.31
CA MET A 195 -23.04 -8.22 -9.85
C MET A 195 -23.95 -8.82 -10.92
N ILE A 196 -25.24 -8.79 -10.72
CA ILE A 196 -26.23 -9.40 -11.58
C ILE A 196 -27.08 -8.33 -12.27
N GLU A 197 -27.18 -8.41 -13.61
CA GLU A 197 -27.93 -7.44 -14.42
C GLU A 197 -29.45 -7.61 -14.35
N LYS A 198 -29.99 -8.73 -13.83
CA LYS A 198 -31.44 -9.01 -13.84
C LYS A 198 -32.00 -9.14 -12.43
N PRO A 199 -33.08 -8.41 -12.10
CA PRO A 199 -33.81 -8.58 -10.86
C PRO A 199 -34.33 -10.05 -10.69
N GLY A 200 -34.23 -10.58 -9.47
CA GLY A 200 -34.70 -11.92 -9.13
C GLY A 200 -33.69 -13.05 -9.33
N ALA A 201 -32.48 -12.76 -9.78
CA ALA A 201 -31.39 -13.73 -9.94
C ALA A 201 -30.28 -13.54 -8.90
N ALA A 202 -30.60 -13.04 -7.72
CA ALA A 202 -29.64 -12.81 -6.67
C ALA A 202 -29.08 -14.16 -6.17
N VAL A 203 -27.79 -14.39 -6.41
CA VAL A 203 -27.01 -15.26 -5.54
C VAL A 203 -26.97 -14.53 -4.21
N GLU A 204 -27.74 -14.97 -3.22
CA GLU A 204 -27.62 -14.48 -1.86
C GLU A 204 -26.26 -14.91 -1.27
N VAL A 205 -25.20 -14.29 -1.70
CA VAL A 205 -23.91 -14.34 -1.05
C VAL A 205 -23.96 -13.32 0.07
N GLY A 206 -24.77 -13.58 1.07
CA GLY A 206 -24.78 -12.78 2.28
C GLY A 206 -23.49 -13.04 3.04
N LEU A 207 -22.55 -12.09 2.99
CA LEU A 207 -21.48 -12.04 3.96
C LEU A 207 -22.09 -11.56 5.28
N VAL A 208 -22.35 -12.47 6.19
CA VAL A 208 -22.89 -12.13 7.51
C VAL A 208 -21.71 -11.74 8.40
N LEU A 209 -21.71 -10.51 8.85
CA LEU A 209 -20.72 -9.97 9.80
C LEU A 209 -21.31 -10.00 11.21
N ARG A 210 -20.60 -10.66 12.14
CA ARG A 210 -20.99 -10.74 13.56
C ARG A 210 -20.33 -9.65 14.39
N ASP A 211 -19.03 -9.40 14.15
CA ASP A 211 -18.28 -8.31 14.79
C ASP A 211 -17.75 -7.34 13.74
N PRO A 212 -18.28 -6.09 13.65
CA PRO A 212 -17.80 -5.08 12.70
C PRO A 212 -16.40 -4.58 12.97
N MET A 213 -15.83 -4.86 14.14
CA MET A 213 -14.49 -4.44 14.53
C MET A 213 -13.41 -5.46 14.15
N VAL A 214 -13.79 -6.66 13.70
CA VAL A 214 -12.86 -7.76 13.44
C VAL A 214 -11.73 -7.39 12.46
N ILE A 215 -12.03 -6.53 11.48
CA ILE A 215 -11.05 -6.09 10.48
C ILE A 215 -9.88 -5.31 11.11
N PHE A 216 -10.12 -4.59 12.22
CA PHE A 216 -9.10 -3.81 12.92
C PHE A 216 -8.19 -4.65 13.81
N TYR A 217 -8.62 -5.87 14.18
CA TYR A 217 -7.84 -6.78 15.02
C TYR A 217 -6.84 -7.63 14.23
N SER A 218 -6.81 -7.47 12.91
CA SER A 218 -5.89 -8.21 12.04
C SER A 218 -4.44 -7.83 12.33
N PRO A 219 -3.58 -8.77 12.76
CA PRO A 219 -2.15 -8.51 12.92
C PRO A 219 -1.50 -8.06 11.61
N TYR A 220 -2.00 -8.57 10.49
CA TYR A 220 -1.54 -8.19 9.15
C TYR A 220 -1.85 -6.71 8.87
N ALA A 221 -3.04 -6.23 9.25
CA ALA A 221 -3.46 -4.84 9.03
C ALA A 221 -2.60 -3.84 9.80
N VAL A 222 -2.37 -4.11 11.09
CA VAL A 222 -1.58 -3.22 11.97
C VAL A 222 -0.16 -3.01 11.43
N VAL A 223 0.53 -4.11 11.11
CA VAL A 223 1.91 -4.06 10.62
C VAL A 223 1.97 -3.42 9.22
N SER A 224 1.04 -3.77 8.34
CA SER A 224 0.98 -3.22 6.99
C SER A 224 0.68 -1.72 6.97
N ALA A 225 -0.18 -1.24 7.85
CA ALA A 225 -0.46 0.19 7.99
C ALA A 225 0.80 0.95 8.45
N ALA A 226 1.47 0.47 9.50
CA ALA A 226 2.72 1.06 9.97
C ALA A 226 3.78 1.07 8.87
N HIS A 227 3.97 -0.05 8.16
CA HIS A 227 4.93 -0.18 7.06
C HIS A 227 4.66 0.84 5.94
N THR A 228 3.42 0.98 5.51
CA THR A 228 3.02 1.85 4.41
C THR A 228 3.15 3.33 4.77
N ILE A 229 2.69 3.72 5.97
CA ILE A 229 2.75 5.11 6.44
C ILE A 229 4.20 5.56 6.60
N LEU A 230 5.05 4.75 7.24
CA LEU A 230 6.46 5.08 7.41
C LEU A 230 7.21 5.14 6.07
N ALA A 231 6.93 4.21 5.14
CA ALA A 231 7.52 4.25 3.80
C ALA A 231 7.12 5.54 3.06
N GLY A 232 5.84 5.91 3.07
CA GLY A 232 5.36 7.17 2.49
C GLY A 232 5.99 8.41 3.14
N ALA A 233 6.10 8.43 4.47
CA ALA A 233 6.75 9.52 5.20
C ALA A 233 8.23 9.67 4.81
N LEU A 234 8.95 8.57 4.65
CA LEU A 234 10.35 8.57 4.20
C LEU A 234 10.48 9.10 2.76
N ILE A 235 9.58 8.74 1.84
CA ILE A 235 9.54 9.28 0.48
C ILE A 235 9.37 10.80 0.53
N GLY A 236 8.34 11.29 1.23
CA GLY A 236 8.08 12.72 1.34
C GLY A 236 9.26 13.50 1.92
N LEU A 237 9.87 13.00 3.00
CA LEU A 237 11.06 13.61 3.60
C LEU A 237 12.26 13.60 2.66
N ALA A 238 12.53 12.49 1.94
CA ALA A 238 13.65 12.38 1.00
C ALA A 238 13.54 13.44 -0.11
N VAL A 239 12.36 13.57 -0.71
CA VAL A 239 12.12 14.55 -1.79
C VAL A 239 12.26 15.98 -1.28
N VAL A 240 11.73 16.29 -0.09
CA VAL A 240 11.87 17.63 0.52
C VAL A 240 13.31 17.96 0.82
N MET A 241 14.07 17.03 1.41
CA MET A 241 15.51 17.21 1.66
C MET A 241 16.27 17.46 0.36
N ALA A 242 16.01 16.68 -0.68
CA ALA A 242 16.63 16.85 -1.98
C ALA A 242 16.30 18.22 -2.62
N GLY A 243 15.07 18.70 -2.47
CA GLY A 243 14.66 20.04 -2.91
C GLY A 243 15.47 21.16 -2.24
N TRP A 244 15.72 21.06 -0.93
CA TRP A 244 16.57 22.01 -0.21
C TRP A 244 18.06 21.88 -0.59
N LEU A 245 18.57 20.65 -0.77
CA LEU A 245 19.94 20.42 -1.23
C LEU A 245 20.15 20.88 -2.68
N TYR A 246 19.16 20.77 -3.54
CA TYR A 246 19.19 21.34 -4.88
C TYR A 246 19.29 22.88 -4.83
N ARG A 247 18.58 23.54 -3.92
CA ARG A 247 18.73 25.00 -3.71
C ARG A 247 20.11 25.36 -3.22
N TYR A 248 20.70 24.58 -2.31
CA TYR A 248 22.10 24.74 -1.91
C TYR A 248 23.06 24.56 -3.09
N TYR A 249 22.85 23.51 -3.89
CA TYR A 249 23.64 23.26 -5.09
C TYR A 249 23.64 24.46 -6.04
N ARG A 250 22.50 25.12 -6.23
CA ARG A 250 22.34 26.28 -7.14
C ARG A 250 22.90 27.58 -6.57
N SER A 251 22.64 27.89 -5.32
CA SER A 251 22.90 29.21 -4.71
C SER A 251 24.17 29.28 -3.87
N ARG A 252 24.73 28.16 -3.42
CA ARG A 252 25.83 28.03 -2.45
C ARG A 252 25.52 28.61 -1.05
N ASP A 253 24.23 28.92 -0.75
CA ASP A 253 23.87 29.54 0.51
C ASP A 253 23.72 28.48 1.61
N ALA A 254 24.59 28.53 2.62
CA ALA A 254 24.65 27.57 3.72
C ALA A 254 23.38 27.49 4.58
N LYS A 255 22.46 28.48 4.49
CA LYS A 255 21.17 28.42 5.19
C LYS A 255 20.37 27.18 4.80
N TYR A 256 20.48 26.68 3.56
CA TYR A 256 19.78 25.49 3.12
C TYR A 256 20.30 24.21 3.78
N LEU A 257 21.60 24.13 4.08
CA LEU A 257 22.16 23.02 4.87
C LEU A 257 21.61 23.01 6.30
N LYS A 258 21.48 24.22 6.89
CA LYS A 258 20.89 24.39 8.21
C LYS A 258 19.43 23.88 8.26
N ILE A 259 18.66 24.10 7.18
CA ILE A 259 17.28 23.64 7.06
C ILE A 259 17.20 22.10 6.89
N VAL A 260 18.10 21.50 6.10
CA VAL A 260 18.12 20.05 5.86
C VAL A 260 18.51 19.26 7.11
N LYS A 261 19.42 19.78 7.94
CA LYS A 261 19.98 19.07 9.10
C LYS A 261 18.93 18.44 10.02
N PRO A 262 17.89 19.14 10.54
CA PRO A 262 16.87 18.53 11.38
C PRO A 262 16.00 17.51 10.62
N MET A 263 15.77 17.70 9.32
CA MET A 263 15.03 16.74 8.50
C MET A 263 15.81 15.42 8.34
N ALA A 264 17.13 15.50 8.13
CA ALA A 264 18.00 14.33 8.05
C ALA A 264 17.99 13.51 9.36
N PHE A 265 17.86 14.17 10.50
CA PHE A 265 17.66 13.49 11.79
C PHE A 265 16.35 12.71 11.81
N VAL A 266 15.23 13.39 11.52
CA VAL A 266 13.90 12.76 11.50
C VAL A 266 13.87 11.59 10.51
N PHE A 267 14.40 11.79 9.32
CA PHE A 267 14.50 10.73 8.30
C PHE A 267 15.24 9.50 8.84
N THR A 268 16.40 9.70 9.45
CA THR A 268 17.23 8.59 9.95
C THR A 268 16.55 7.83 11.07
N VAL A 269 15.89 8.53 12.00
CA VAL A 269 15.12 7.88 13.07
C VAL A 269 13.99 7.02 12.49
N LEU A 270 13.22 7.56 11.56
CA LEU A 270 12.14 6.81 10.91
C LEU A 270 12.67 5.65 10.07
N PHE A 271 13.80 5.83 9.39
CA PHE A 271 14.42 4.77 8.60
C PHE A 271 14.89 3.60 9.49
N ILE A 272 15.48 3.89 10.66
CA ILE A 272 15.87 2.86 11.64
C ILE A 272 14.64 2.12 12.20
N ILE A 273 13.51 2.78 12.36
CA ILE A 273 12.26 2.12 12.76
C ILE A 273 11.70 1.29 11.60
N GLN A 274 11.66 1.86 10.40
CA GLN A 274 11.05 1.23 9.23
C GLN A 274 11.82 -0.03 8.77
N ALA A 275 13.14 0.08 8.58
CA ALA A 275 13.90 -0.97 7.89
C ALA A 275 14.14 -2.22 8.77
N PRO A 276 14.75 -2.13 9.97
CA PRO A 276 15.01 -3.33 10.77
C PRO A 276 13.83 -3.79 11.63
N VAL A 277 12.83 -2.92 11.91
CA VAL A 277 11.73 -3.27 12.82
C VAL A 277 10.45 -3.54 12.03
N VAL A 278 9.87 -2.50 11.42
CA VAL A 278 8.54 -2.63 10.81
C VAL A 278 8.55 -3.48 9.55
N ALA A 279 9.61 -3.38 8.73
CA ALA A 279 9.75 -4.23 7.54
C ALA A 279 10.01 -5.69 7.90
N HIS A 280 10.70 -5.95 9.02
CA HIS A 280 10.86 -7.31 9.55
C HIS A 280 9.50 -7.91 9.92
N PHE A 281 8.72 -7.24 10.77
CA PHE A 281 7.38 -7.71 11.13
C PHE A 281 6.45 -7.84 9.91
N GLN A 282 6.61 -6.99 8.88
CA GLN A 282 5.88 -7.14 7.62
C GLN A 282 6.25 -8.45 6.92
N GLY A 283 7.51 -8.86 6.94
CA GLY A 283 7.96 -10.17 6.45
C GLY A 283 7.31 -11.32 7.20
N GLU A 284 7.31 -11.26 8.54
CA GLU A 284 6.70 -12.29 9.41
C GLU A 284 5.20 -12.47 9.15
N VAL A 285 4.42 -11.37 9.08
CA VAL A 285 2.97 -11.49 8.84
C VAL A 285 2.68 -11.99 7.42
N VAL A 286 3.53 -11.68 6.42
CA VAL A 286 3.42 -12.27 5.08
C VAL A 286 3.71 -13.76 5.13
N ALA A 287 4.80 -14.18 5.76
CA ALA A 287 5.15 -15.60 5.88
C ALA A 287 4.07 -16.41 6.60
N LYS A 288 3.44 -15.82 7.63
CA LYS A 288 2.41 -16.47 8.43
C LYS A 288 1.04 -16.51 7.76
N TYR A 289 0.61 -15.41 7.15
CA TYR A 289 -0.77 -15.25 6.70
C TYR A 289 -0.96 -15.25 5.18
N ASN A 290 0.13 -15.23 4.41
CA ASN A 290 0.08 -15.38 2.95
C ASN A 290 1.25 -16.25 2.47
N PRO A 291 1.23 -17.56 2.77
CA PRO A 291 2.36 -18.46 2.53
C PRO A 291 2.73 -18.56 1.04
N THR A 292 1.76 -18.54 0.12
CA THR A 292 2.06 -18.55 -1.32
C THR A 292 2.86 -17.32 -1.75
N LYS A 293 2.47 -16.13 -1.28
CA LYS A 293 3.23 -14.90 -1.54
C LYS A 293 4.64 -14.99 -0.99
N PHE A 294 4.80 -15.50 0.23
CA PHE A 294 6.12 -15.67 0.82
C PHE A 294 6.99 -16.61 -0.01
N ALA A 295 6.44 -17.75 -0.46
CA ALA A 295 7.14 -18.65 -1.37
C ALA A 295 7.50 -17.99 -2.71
N LEU A 296 6.61 -17.14 -3.28
CA LEU A 296 6.90 -16.36 -4.49
C LEU A 296 8.05 -15.37 -4.27
N MET A 297 8.06 -14.66 -3.14
CA MET A 297 9.13 -13.71 -2.78
C MET A 297 10.47 -14.43 -2.65
N GLU A 298 10.50 -15.59 -2.01
CA GLU A 298 11.70 -16.38 -1.79
C GLU A 298 12.11 -17.25 -2.99
N GLY A 299 11.29 -17.32 -4.05
CA GLY A 299 11.54 -18.19 -5.21
C GLY A 299 11.56 -19.67 -4.83
N ALA A 300 10.66 -20.07 -3.91
CA ALA A 300 10.61 -21.40 -3.34
C ALA A 300 9.67 -22.32 -4.12
N TYR A 301 10.13 -22.90 -5.24
CA TYR A 301 9.42 -23.99 -5.92
C TYR A 301 9.39 -25.25 -5.07
N GLU A 302 10.51 -25.51 -4.38
CA GLU A 302 10.67 -26.58 -3.42
C GLU A 302 10.95 -26.01 -2.03
N THR A 303 10.57 -26.75 -1.00
CA THR A 303 10.82 -26.40 0.41
C THR A 303 12.32 -26.25 0.66
N LYS A 304 12.71 -25.13 1.25
CA LYS A 304 14.11 -24.74 1.46
C LYS A 304 14.47 -24.68 2.94
N TYR A 305 15.73 -24.97 3.22
CA TYR A 305 16.34 -24.75 4.53
C TYR A 305 17.33 -23.60 4.44
N ASP A 306 16.93 -22.43 4.93
CA ASP A 306 17.77 -21.23 5.04
C ASP A 306 17.61 -20.66 6.46
N PRO A 307 18.58 -20.96 7.37
CA PRO A 307 18.44 -20.59 8.79
C PRO A 307 18.27 -19.10 9.04
N LEU A 308 18.93 -18.25 8.25
CA LEU A 308 18.81 -16.80 8.41
C LEU A 308 17.43 -16.30 8.01
N LYS A 309 16.92 -16.75 6.87
CA LYS A 309 15.60 -16.36 6.39
C LYS A 309 14.49 -16.97 7.26
N ALA A 310 14.65 -18.21 7.70
CA ALA A 310 13.73 -18.86 8.61
C ALA A 310 13.64 -18.12 9.96
N PHE A 311 14.78 -17.71 10.51
CA PHE A 311 14.80 -16.86 11.71
C PHE A 311 14.11 -15.53 11.49
N LEU A 312 14.39 -14.86 10.37
CA LEU A 312 13.76 -13.57 10.03
C LEU A 312 12.25 -13.68 9.76
N ALA A 313 11.78 -14.81 9.23
CA ALA A 313 10.37 -15.01 8.88
C ALA A 313 9.52 -15.59 10.02
N TYR A 314 10.12 -16.39 10.90
CA TYR A 314 9.39 -17.18 11.88
C TYR A 314 9.96 -17.10 13.31
N GLY A 315 11.10 -16.45 13.50
CA GLY A 315 11.84 -16.47 14.78
C GLY A 315 12.52 -17.82 15.09
N ASP A 316 12.46 -18.78 14.17
CA ASP A 316 13.00 -20.12 14.31
C ASP A 316 13.92 -20.47 13.14
N PRO A 317 15.25 -20.60 13.35
CA PRO A 317 16.19 -20.90 12.28
C PRO A 317 16.08 -22.33 11.74
N ASN A 318 15.41 -23.25 12.46
CA ASN A 318 15.26 -24.65 12.05
C ASN A 318 13.98 -24.90 11.24
N ARG A 319 13.09 -23.91 11.16
CA ARG A 319 11.85 -24.04 10.42
C ARG A 319 12.10 -23.97 8.91
N PRO A 320 11.64 -24.95 8.11
CA PRO A 320 11.76 -24.86 6.67
C PRO A 320 10.94 -23.70 6.10
N ILE A 321 11.40 -23.11 5.00
CA ILE A 321 10.64 -22.18 4.18
C ILE A 321 9.79 -23.00 3.22
N PRO A 322 8.45 -23.01 3.36
CA PRO A 322 7.59 -23.85 2.55
C PRO A 322 7.66 -23.44 1.08
N GLY A 323 7.79 -24.43 0.21
CA GLY A 323 7.73 -24.27 -1.23
C GLY A 323 6.38 -24.68 -1.81
N PHE A 324 6.22 -24.48 -3.12
CA PHE A 324 5.02 -24.91 -3.83
C PHE A 324 4.84 -26.43 -3.84
N ASP A 325 5.91 -27.22 -3.66
CA ASP A 325 5.84 -28.67 -3.48
C ASP A 325 5.05 -29.07 -2.21
N GLU A 326 5.24 -28.35 -1.10
CA GLU A 326 4.50 -28.57 0.14
C GLU A 326 3.03 -28.20 -0.02
N PHE A 327 2.73 -27.07 -0.69
CA PHE A 327 1.35 -26.66 -0.95
C PHE A 327 0.62 -27.62 -1.87
N ARG A 328 1.31 -28.21 -2.88
CA ARG A 328 0.74 -29.28 -3.72
C ARG A 328 0.39 -30.53 -2.88
N LYS A 329 1.29 -30.95 -2.00
CA LYS A 329 1.01 -32.05 -1.08
C LYS A 329 -0.20 -31.75 -0.20
N ALA A 330 -0.33 -30.51 0.29
CA ALA A 330 -1.49 -30.10 1.06
C ALA A 330 -2.78 -30.15 0.22
N CYS A 331 -2.80 -29.67 -1.04
CA CYS A 331 -3.95 -29.82 -1.92
C CYS A 331 -4.34 -31.30 -2.11
N MET A 332 -3.38 -32.20 -2.27
CA MET A 332 -3.64 -33.63 -2.44
C MET A 332 -4.16 -34.29 -1.16
N SER A 333 -3.99 -33.68 0.02
CA SER A 333 -4.52 -34.19 1.28
C SER A 333 -6.07 -34.18 1.36
N HIS A 334 -6.75 -33.54 0.40
CA HIS A 334 -8.20 -33.66 0.25
C HIS A 334 -8.66 -35.10 0.00
N GLY A 335 -7.78 -35.96 -0.57
CA GLY A 335 -8.15 -37.33 -0.93
C GLY A 335 -9.31 -37.34 -1.94
N ASP A 336 -10.35 -38.10 -1.61
CA ASP A 336 -11.55 -38.25 -2.46
C ASP A 336 -12.63 -37.18 -2.23
N LYS A 337 -12.36 -36.13 -1.44
CA LYS A 337 -13.34 -35.06 -1.22
C LYS A 337 -13.67 -34.35 -2.54
N THR A 338 -14.95 -34.10 -2.72
CA THR A 338 -15.49 -33.53 -3.95
C THR A 338 -16.11 -32.16 -3.71
N LEU A 339 -16.36 -31.42 -4.79
CA LEU A 339 -17.10 -30.16 -4.76
C LEU A 339 -18.52 -30.37 -4.15
N GLY A 340 -19.14 -31.54 -4.37
CA GLY A 340 -20.40 -31.89 -3.76
C GLY A 340 -20.36 -31.92 -2.22
N ASP A 341 -19.24 -32.31 -1.63
CA ASP A 341 -19.07 -32.28 -0.18
C ASP A 341 -18.96 -30.85 0.34
N LEU A 342 -18.23 -29.98 -0.37
CA LEU A 342 -18.09 -28.56 -0.03
C LEU A 342 -19.43 -27.81 -0.14
N LEU A 343 -20.17 -28.03 -1.24
CA LEU A 343 -21.49 -27.43 -1.45
C LEU A 343 -22.48 -27.85 -0.36
N ARG A 344 -22.47 -29.14 0.01
CA ARG A 344 -23.37 -29.68 1.07
C ARG A 344 -23.02 -29.06 2.43
N ALA A 345 -21.72 -28.98 2.76
CA ALA A 345 -21.26 -28.35 4.00
C ALA A 345 -21.64 -26.86 4.08
N ALA A 346 -21.65 -26.15 2.96
CA ALA A 346 -22.06 -24.76 2.85
C ALA A 346 -23.59 -24.54 2.74
N GLY A 347 -24.41 -25.61 2.77
CA GLY A 347 -25.86 -25.53 2.63
C GLY A 347 -26.33 -25.08 1.24
N VAL A 348 -25.49 -25.26 0.20
CA VAL A 348 -25.79 -24.89 -1.18
C VAL A 348 -26.38 -26.11 -1.89
N ASN A 349 -27.69 -26.06 -2.19
CA ASN A 349 -28.40 -27.14 -2.85
C ASN A 349 -28.90 -26.70 -4.23
N SER A 350 -28.84 -27.62 -5.22
CA SER A 350 -29.44 -27.50 -6.55
C SER A 350 -28.75 -26.57 -7.55
N THR A 351 -29.49 -25.78 -8.27
CA THR A 351 -29.05 -24.95 -9.39
C THR A 351 -28.61 -23.58 -8.90
N VAL A 352 -27.42 -23.14 -9.31
CA VAL A 352 -26.89 -21.82 -9.01
C VAL A 352 -26.63 -21.07 -10.32
N ARG A 353 -26.91 -19.78 -10.33
CA ARG A 353 -26.57 -18.93 -11.46
C ARG A 353 -25.14 -18.40 -11.26
N LEU A 354 -24.25 -18.79 -12.17
CA LEU A 354 -22.91 -18.25 -12.29
C LEU A 354 -22.87 -17.36 -13.54
N ALA A 355 -22.36 -16.14 -13.41
CA ALA A 355 -22.35 -15.16 -14.50
C ALA A 355 -23.74 -14.99 -15.16
N ALA A 356 -23.86 -15.25 -16.45
CA ALA A 356 -25.10 -15.15 -17.22
C ALA A 356 -25.92 -16.45 -17.30
N GLU A 357 -25.37 -17.58 -16.86
CA GLU A 357 -25.95 -18.91 -17.08
C GLU A 357 -26.30 -19.61 -15.77
N TYR A 358 -27.38 -20.41 -15.83
CA TYR A 358 -27.71 -21.34 -14.75
C TYR A 358 -26.83 -22.57 -14.87
N VAL A 359 -26.06 -22.85 -13.84
CA VAL A 359 -25.24 -24.05 -13.74
C VAL A 359 -25.98 -25.06 -12.87
N ASP A 360 -26.25 -26.23 -13.42
CA ASP A 360 -26.71 -27.37 -12.63
C ASP A 360 -25.51 -27.92 -11.84
N LEU A 361 -25.54 -27.65 -10.52
CA LEU A 361 -24.51 -28.12 -9.62
C LEU A 361 -24.40 -29.65 -9.53
N THR A 362 -25.44 -30.39 -9.98
CA THR A 362 -25.40 -31.85 -9.99
C THR A 362 -24.35 -32.39 -10.95
N SER A 363 -24.12 -31.72 -12.07
CA SER A 363 -23.13 -32.10 -13.11
C SER A 363 -21.69 -31.97 -12.65
N ILE A 364 -21.39 -31.07 -11.70
CA ILE A 364 -20.04 -30.76 -11.22
C ILE A 364 -19.73 -31.30 -9.82
N LYS A 365 -20.69 -31.91 -9.13
CA LYS A 365 -20.51 -32.44 -7.76
C LYS A 365 -19.35 -33.43 -7.64
N GLY A 366 -19.04 -34.17 -8.70
CA GLY A 366 -17.96 -35.14 -8.73
C GLY A 366 -16.55 -34.56 -8.91
N VAL A 367 -16.40 -33.26 -9.15
CA VAL A 367 -15.10 -32.61 -9.33
C VAL A 367 -14.34 -32.67 -8.01
N ARG A 368 -13.09 -33.14 -8.03
CA ARG A 368 -12.26 -33.28 -6.82
C ARG A 368 -11.76 -31.92 -6.34
N LEU A 369 -11.80 -31.68 -5.05
CA LEU A 369 -11.28 -30.46 -4.44
C LEU A 369 -9.75 -30.32 -4.65
N SER A 370 -9.02 -31.44 -4.68
CA SER A 370 -7.59 -31.46 -5.00
C SER A 370 -7.28 -30.82 -6.37
N ASP A 371 -8.07 -31.14 -7.39
CA ASP A 371 -7.86 -30.63 -8.75
C ASP A 371 -8.10 -29.10 -8.83
N LEU A 372 -9.12 -28.61 -8.14
CA LEU A 372 -9.41 -27.17 -8.04
C LEU A 372 -8.30 -26.43 -7.29
N CYS A 373 -7.86 -26.97 -6.16
CA CYS A 373 -6.78 -26.44 -5.36
C CYS A 373 -5.47 -26.36 -6.15
N LEU A 374 -5.10 -27.44 -6.87
CA LEU A 374 -3.89 -27.50 -7.69
C LEU A 374 -3.92 -26.51 -8.85
N ALA A 375 -5.07 -26.36 -9.52
CA ALA A 375 -5.21 -25.43 -10.64
C ALA A 375 -4.95 -23.97 -10.20
N ASP A 376 -5.46 -23.56 -9.02
CA ASP A 376 -5.20 -22.23 -8.49
C ASP A 376 -3.75 -22.06 -8.04
N LEU A 377 -3.18 -23.09 -7.45
CA LEU A 377 -1.79 -23.07 -7.00
C LEU A 377 -0.81 -22.94 -8.16
N GLU A 378 -1.09 -23.59 -9.31
CA GLU A 378 -0.27 -23.46 -10.51
C GLU A 378 -0.36 -22.06 -11.13
N LYS A 379 -1.56 -21.45 -11.14
CA LYS A 379 -1.72 -20.06 -11.54
C LYS A 379 -0.91 -19.13 -10.62
N ALA A 380 -0.94 -19.36 -9.31
CA ALA A 380 -0.14 -18.58 -8.35
C ALA A 380 1.37 -18.74 -8.63
N ALA A 381 1.85 -19.98 -8.84
CA ALA A 381 3.25 -20.26 -9.10
C ALA A 381 3.81 -19.55 -10.34
N SER A 382 2.97 -19.32 -11.35
CA SER A 382 3.37 -18.64 -12.59
C SER A 382 3.90 -17.21 -12.37
N TYR A 383 3.53 -16.57 -11.26
CA TYR A 383 4.01 -15.22 -10.90
C TYR A 383 5.38 -15.21 -10.22
N MET A 384 5.96 -16.39 -9.90
CA MET A 384 7.19 -16.47 -9.12
C MET A 384 8.37 -15.68 -9.71
N PRO A 385 8.73 -15.81 -10.99
CA PRO A 385 9.93 -15.13 -11.51
C PRO A 385 9.87 -13.61 -11.34
N ILE A 386 8.70 -13.02 -11.62
CA ILE A 386 8.52 -11.57 -11.56
C ILE A 386 8.44 -11.07 -10.11
N ILE A 387 7.76 -11.80 -9.22
CA ILE A 387 7.63 -11.41 -7.81
C ILE A 387 8.97 -11.55 -7.09
N HIS A 388 9.69 -12.63 -7.30
CA HIS A 388 11.03 -12.85 -6.75
C HIS A 388 11.99 -11.72 -7.16
N THR A 389 12.06 -11.43 -8.46
CA THR A 389 12.92 -10.35 -9.00
C THR A 389 12.54 -8.99 -8.42
N ALA A 390 11.25 -8.65 -8.38
CA ALA A 390 10.78 -7.39 -7.82
C ALA A 390 11.11 -7.25 -6.33
N TYR A 391 10.97 -8.34 -5.56
CA TYR A 391 11.25 -8.36 -4.12
C TYR A 391 12.73 -8.10 -3.81
N TYR A 392 13.65 -8.79 -4.48
CA TYR A 392 15.08 -8.60 -4.24
C TYR A 392 15.61 -7.28 -4.82
N THR A 393 15.06 -6.84 -5.95
CA THR A 393 15.38 -5.52 -6.51
C THR A 393 14.99 -4.39 -5.56
N LYS A 394 13.75 -4.43 -5.00
CA LYS A 394 13.33 -3.44 -4.00
C LYS A 394 14.24 -3.42 -2.79
N THR A 395 14.67 -4.60 -2.33
CA THR A 395 15.52 -4.74 -1.14
C THR A 395 16.91 -4.14 -1.38
N ALA A 396 17.50 -4.39 -2.55
CA ALA A 396 18.78 -3.80 -2.93
C ALA A 396 18.73 -2.26 -2.97
N PHE A 397 17.68 -1.69 -3.56
CA PHE A 397 17.50 -0.23 -3.59
C PHE A 397 17.23 0.35 -2.19
N ALA A 398 16.49 -0.35 -1.33
CA ALA A 398 16.26 0.09 0.06
C ALA A 398 17.58 0.16 0.85
N ILE A 399 18.45 -0.84 0.69
CA ILE A 399 19.79 -0.84 1.32
C ILE A 399 20.62 0.33 0.79
N LEU A 400 20.68 0.51 -0.53
CA LEU A 400 21.46 1.59 -1.14
C LEU A 400 20.98 2.97 -0.67
N GLY A 401 19.68 3.20 -0.66
CA GLY A 401 19.09 4.46 -0.18
C GLY A 401 19.30 4.69 1.30
N GLY A 402 19.21 3.63 2.10
CA GLY A 402 19.52 3.68 3.53
C GLY A 402 20.96 4.06 3.82
N LEU A 403 21.91 3.48 3.11
CA LEU A 403 23.33 3.85 3.22
C LEU A 403 23.57 5.31 2.81
N ALA A 404 22.92 5.77 1.74
CA ALA A 404 23.01 7.17 1.32
C ALA A 404 22.43 8.13 2.38
N ALA A 405 21.30 7.79 2.98
CA ALA A 405 20.67 8.57 4.05
C ALA A 405 21.55 8.61 5.31
N LEU A 406 22.13 7.49 5.70
CA LEU A 406 23.09 7.43 6.82
C LEU A 406 24.33 8.27 6.54
N ALA A 407 24.85 8.27 5.31
CA ALA A 407 25.96 9.13 4.92
C ALA A 407 25.58 10.62 5.05
N LEU A 408 24.38 11.03 4.61
CA LEU A 408 23.86 12.39 4.84
C LEU A 408 23.78 12.72 6.33
N PHE A 409 23.21 11.83 7.13
CA PHE A 409 23.10 12.03 8.58
C PHE A 409 24.47 12.25 9.23
N PHE A 410 25.44 11.36 9.01
CA PHE A 410 26.76 11.47 9.60
C PHE A 410 27.56 12.68 9.08
N TYR A 411 27.30 13.10 7.84
CA TYR A 411 27.86 14.35 7.33
C TYR A 411 27.39 15.56 8.16
N PHE A 412 26.09 15.65 8.45
CA PHE A 412 25.51 16.77 9.22
C PHE A 412 25.81 16.72 10.72
N TYR A 413 25.83 15.53 11.32
CA TYR A 413 25.96 15.36 12.77
C TYR A 413 27.37 15.05 13.25
N LYS A 414 28.34 14.93 12.34
CA LYS A 414 29.78 14.87 12.60
C LYS A 414 30.20 13.85 13.67
N ALA A 415 29.58 12.65 13.70
CA ALA A 415 30.04 11.57 14.54
C ALA A 415 31.48 11.16 14.16
N PRO A 416 32.45 11.05 15.09
CA PRO A 416 33.91 11.14 14.78
C PRO A 416 34.40 10.21 13.67
N LEU A 417 34.08 8.92 13.71
CA LEU A 417 34.52 7.96 12.70
C LEU A 417 33.66 8.05 11.42
N PHE A 418 32.34 8.04 11.58
CA PHE A 418 31.40 7.96 10.46
C PHE A 418 31.37 9.24 9.63
N SER A 419 31.63 10.40 10.22
CA SER A 419 31.71 11.67 9.48
C SER A 419 32.89 11.73 8.54
N LYS A 420 34.04 11.09 8.86
CA LYS A 420 35.18 10.99 7.95
C LYS A 420 34.79 10.15 6.72
N ILE A 421 34.14 9.02 6.93
CA ILE A 421 33.63 8.15 5.85
C ILE A 421 32.63 8.92 5.00
N ALA A 422 31.63 9.56 5.62
CA ALA A 422 30.63 10.37 4.92
C ALA A 422 31.29 11.52 4.12
N GLY A 423 32.27 12.21 4.70
CA GLY A 423 33.05 13.25 4.01
C GLY A 423 33.82 12.70 2.80
N LEU A 424 34.41 11.51 2.92
CA LEU A 424 35.07 10.83 1.81
C LEU A 424 34.08 10.48 0.69
N ILE A 425 32.92 9.90 1.03
CA ILE A 425 31.86 9.59 0.06
C ILE A 425 31.42 10.86 -0.67
N VAL A 426 31.15 11.94 0.06
CA VAL A 426 30.78 13.25 -0.51
C VAL A 426 31.88 13.77 -1.46
N LYS A 427 33.14 13.60 -1.11
CA LYS A 427 34.30 14.00 -1.95
C LYS A 427 34.34 13.17 -3.24
N ILE A 428 34.19 11.85 -3.15
CA ILE A 428 34.18 10.93 -4.31
C ILE A 428 33.03 11.27 -5.26
N LEU A 429 31.83 11.61 -4.71
CA LEU A 429 30.68 12.01 -5.50
C LEU A 429 30.75 13.44 -6.08
N GLY A 430 31.91 14.06 -6.11
CA GLY A 430 32.15 15.35 -6.76
C GLY A 430 32.15 16.56 -5.83
N GLY A 431 32.51 16.37 -4.56
CA GLY A 431 32.61 17.40 -3.54
C GLY A 431 31.30 17.78 -2.89
N GLU A 432 31.35 18.70 -1.93
CA GLU A 432 30.23 18.98 -1.02
C GLU A 432 28.90 19.21 -1.73
N ARG A 433 28.84 20.09 -2.72
CA ARG A 433 27.59 20.45 -3.40
C ARG A 433 27.01 19.32 -4.24
N ARG A 434 27.82 18.70 -5.09
CA ARG A 434 27.42 17.60 -5.96
C ARG A 434 27.18 16.33 -5.15
N GLY A 435 28.08 16.06 -4.22
CA GLY A 435 28.02 14.86 -3.39
C GLY A 435 26.78 14.82 -2.49
N LEU A 436 26.43 15.93 -1.82
CA LEU A 436 25.21 16.00 -1.02
C LEU A 436 23.94 15.86 -1.87
N LEU A 437 23.91 16.47 -3.06
CA LEU A 437 22.79 16.31 -3.99
C LEU A 437 22.71 14.87 -4.51
N ALA A 438 23.83 14.26 -4.88
CA ALA A 438 23.86 12.86 -5.33
C ALA A 438 23.36 11.90 -4.25
N LEU A 439 23.82 12.06 -2.99
CA LEU A 439 23.32 11.26 -1.87
C LEU A 439 21.81 11.44 -1.67
N SER A 440 21.29 12.66 -1.82
CA SER A 440 19.84 12.87 -1.69
C SER A 440 19.05 12.22 -2.83
N ILE A 441 19.57 12.21 -4.05
CA ILE A 441 18.97 11.50 -5.19
C ILE A 441 18.98 9.99 -4.94
N LEU A 442 20.09 9.43 -4.45
CA LEU A 442 20.16 8.02 -4.07
C LEU A 442 19.19 7.68 -2.94
N THR A 443 18.99 8.59 -1.98
CA THR A 443 17.97 8.44 -0.93
C THR A 443 16.56 8.42 -1.52
N ILE A 444 16.24 9.29 -2.49
CA ILE A 444 14.93 9.25 -3.19
C ILE A 444 14.76 7.91 -3.93
N LEU A 445 15.73 7.49 -4.71
CA LEU A 445 15.67 6.22 -5.44
C LEU A 445 15.49 5.04 -4.48
N GLY A 446 16.21 5.06 -3.34
CA GLY A 446 16.13 4.05 -2.30
C GLY A 446 14.89 4.13 -1.39
N THR A 447 14.00 5.08 -1.60
CA THR A 447 12.67 5.12 -0.96
C THR A 447 11.56 4.89 -1.97
N VAL A 448 11.59 5.54 -3.13
CA VAL A 448 10.54 5.46 -4.15
C VAL A 448 10.50 4.09 -4.83
N LEU A 449 11.64 3.60 -5.32
CA LEU A 449 11.68 2.29 -6.01
C LEU A 449 11.27 1.13 -5.10
N PRO A 450 11.76 1.04 -3.84
CA PRO A 450 11.27 0.04 -2.91
C PRO A 450 9.76 0.13 -2.62
N ALA A 451 9.19 1.33 -2.57
CA ALA A 451 7.76 1.49 -2.37
C ALA A 451 6.95 1.02 -3.59
N VAL A 452 7.33 1.43 -4.79
CA VAL A 452 6.67 1.02 -6.05
C VAL A 452 6.74 -0.50 -6.22
N LEU A 453 7.94 -1.08 -6.11
CA LEU A 453 8.13 -2.53 -6.24
C LEU A 453 7.50 -3.29 -5.06
N GLY A 454 7.49 -2.71 -3.86
CA GLY A 454 6.83 -3.28 -2.68
C GLY A 454 5.32 -3.38 -2.86
N TRP A 455 4.67 -2.35 -3.39
CA TRP A 455 3.26 -2.39 -3.77
C TRP A 455 3.00 -3.42 -4.87
N TYR A 456 3.86 -3.48 -5.88
CA TYR A 456 3.75 -4.50 -6.91
C TYR A 456 3.80 -5.93 -6.32
N VAL A 457 4.79 -6.22 -5.48
CA VAL A 457 4.89 -7.50 -4.76
C VAL A 457 3.65 -7.76 -3.90
N ARG A 458 3.13 -6.72 -3.23
CA ARG A 458 1.93 -6.82 -2.40
C ARG A 458 0.72 -7.26 -3.21
N GLU A 459 0.45 -6.57 -4.33
CA GLU A 459 -0.77 -6.78 -5.13
C GLU A 459 -0.65 -7.98 -6.09
N ALA A 460 0.46 -8.09 -6.81
CA ALA A 460 0.69 -9.20 -7.73
C ALA A 460 1.01 -10.52 -7.02
N GLY A 461 1.65 -10.47 -5.83
CA GLY A 461 2.01 -11.66 -5.06
C GLY A 461 0.82 -12.39 -4.42
N ARG A 462 -0.41 -11.87 -4.50
CA ARG A 462 -1.62 -12.62 -4.09
C ARG A 462 -2.40 -13.18 -5.27
N LYS A 463 -1.95 -12.95 -6.51
CA LYS A 463 -2.60 -13.52 -7.69
C LYS A 463 -2.57 -15.06 -7.66
N PRO A 464 -3.63 -15.73 -8.19
CA PRO A 464 -4.69 -15.17 -9.06
C PRO A 464 -5.82 -14.43 -8.31
N TRP A 465 -5.86 -14.44 -6.99
CA TRP A 465 -6.96 -13.88 -6.22
C TRP A 465 -6.93 -12.34 -6.12
N THR A 466 -8.09 -11.74 -6.06
CA THR A 466 -8.32 -10.36 -5.61
C THR A 466 -8.46 -10.31 -4.09
N VAL A 467 -9.22 -11.25 -3.50
CA VAL A 467 -9.20 -11.52 -2.05
C VAL A 467 -8.62 -12.91 -1.87
N TYR A 468 -7.54 -13.02 -1.13
CA TYR A 468 -6.73 -14.22 -1.03
C TYR A 468 -7.57 -15.45 -0.64
N GLY A 469 -7.61 -16.45 -1.51
CA GLY A 469 -8.37 -17.67 -1.33
C GLY A 469 -9.89 -17.56 -1.49
N LEU A 470 -10.46 -16.38 -1.74
CA LEU A 470 -11.91 -16.19 -1.76
C LEU A 470 -12.45 -15.67 -3.10
N LEU A 471 -11.83 -14.67 -3.73
CA LEU A 471 -12.37 -14.00 -4.91
C LEU A 471 -11.29 -13.77 -5.97
N TYR A 472 -11.68 -13.87 -7.23
CA TYR A 472 -10.88 -13.47 -8.39
C TYR A 472 -11.26 -12.07 -8.88
N PRO A 473 -10.42 -11.41 -9.72
CA PRO A 473 -10.80 -10.17 -10.38
C PRO A 473 -12.08 -10.30 -11.20
N GLU A 474 -12.22 -11.42 -11.91
CA GLU A 474 -13.37 -11.72 -12.79
C GLU A 474 -14.68 -11.86 -12.01
N ASP A 475 -14.63 -12.21 -10.73
CA ASP A 475 -15.81 -12.35 -9.86
C ASP A 475 -16.39 -10.99 -9.45
N VAL A 476 -15.58 -9.94 -9.47
CA VAL A 476 -15.89 -8.64 -8.84
C VAL A 476 -15.87 -7.47 -9.83
N VAL A 477 -15.49 -7.70 -11.07
CA VAL A 477 -15.45 -6.68 -12.12
C VAL A 477 -16.87 -6.28 -12.55
N THR A 478 -17.01 -5.06 -13.05
CA THR A 478 -18.26 -4.59 -13.65
C THR A 478 -18.67 -5.49 -14.83
N PRO A 479 -19.95 -5.94 -14.89
CA PRO A 479 -20.44 -6.73 -16.01
C PRO A 479 -20.66 -5.91 -17.28
N VAL A 480 -20.49 -4.59 -17.20
CA VAL A 480 -20.83 -3.66 -18.29
C VAL A 480 -19.77 -3.72 -19.40
N PRO A 481 -20.16 -4.07 -20.64
CA PRO A 481 -19.22 -4.27 -21.75
C PRO A 481 -18.35 -3.05 -22.08
N TYR A 482 -18.86 -1.83 -21.89
CA TYR A 482 -18.09 -0.61 -22.19
C TYR A 482 -16.86 -0.44 -21.30
N ALA A 483 -16.78 -1.09 -20.15
CA ALA A 483 -15.62 -0.99 -19.26
C ALA A 483 -14.31 -1.50 -19.91
N THR A 484 -14.42 -2.37 -20.92
CA THR A 484 -13.28 -2.84 -21.72
C THR A 484 -13.23 -2.24 -23.11
N ASP A 485 -14.13 -1.31 -23.44
CA ASP A 485 -14.12 -0.58 -24.69
C ASP A 485 -12.83 0.25 -24.83
N PRO A 486 -12.11 0.14 -25.96
CA PRO A 486 -10.85 0.87 -26.17
C PRO A 486 -10.99 2.40 -26.06
N VAL A 487 -12.13 2.96 -26.46
CA VAL A 487 -12.39 4.41 -26.39
C VAL A 487 -12.55 4.83 -24.92
N PHE A 488 -13.35 4.10 -24.15
CA PHE A 488 -13.51 4.34 -22.71
C PHE A 488 -12.16 4.23 -21.97
N LEU A 489 -11.40 3.15 -22.21
CA LEU A 489 -10.10 2.96 -21.58
C LEU A 489 -9.11 4.06 -21.94
N THR A 490 -9.07 4.48 -23.22
CA THR A 490 -8.20 5.59 -23.66
C THR A 490 -8.52 6.87 -22.90
N TRP A 491 -9.80 7.23 -22.79
CA TRP A 491 -10.22 8.41 -22.03
C TRP A 491 -9.93 8.29 -20.54
N ALA A 492 -10.19 7.14 -19.94
CA ALA A 492 -9.92 6.90 -18.52
C ALA A 492 -8.43 7.06 -18.20
N TYR A 493 -7.54 6.43 -18.98
CA TYR A 493 -6.10 6.60 -18.85
C TYR A 493 -5.65 8.04 -19.06
N ALA A 494 -6.18 8.71 -20.10
CA ALA A 494 -5.84 10.10 -20.40
C ALA A 494 -6.23 11.05 -19.26
N VAL A 495 -7.40 10.90 -18.67
CA VAL A 495 -7.86 11.71 -17.53
C VAL A 495 -6.98 11.48 -16.31
N VAL A 496 -6.71 10.22 -15.94
CA VAL A 496 -5.84 9.89 -14.81
C VAL A 496 -4.45 10.49 -14.98
N LEU A 497 -3.85 10.35 -16.15
CA LEU A 497 -2.54 10.93 -16.46
C LEU A 497 -2.56 12.45 -16.46
N ALA A 498 -3.54 13.09 -17.13
CA ALA A 498 -3.61 14.54 -17.23
C ALA A 498 -3.76 15.22 -15.85
N VAL A 499 -4.64 14.72 -15.00
CA VAL A 499 -4.84 15.24 -13.64
C VAL A 499 -3.56 15.12 -12.81
N ASN A 500 -2.92 13.94 -12.85
CA ASN A 500 -1.74 13.71 -12.04
C ASN A 500 -0.50 14.45 -12.54
N LEU A 501 -0.22 14.45 -13.85
CA LEU A 501 0.92 15.17 -14.43
C LEU A 501 0.75 16.68 -14.30
N GLY A 502 -0.48 17.19 -14.54
CA GLY A 502 -0.83 18.60 -14.31
C GLY A 502 -0.64 19.01 -12.86
N GLY A 503 -1.06 18.16 -11.93
CA GLY A 503 -0.87 18.36 -10.49
C GLY A 503 0.60 18.41 -10.09
N LEU A 504 1.42 17.47 -10.55
CA LEU A 504 2.86 17.44 -10.28
C LEU A 504 3.58 18.67 -10.87
N ALA A 505 3.20 19.10 -12.08
CA ALA A 505 3.71 20.33 -12.68
C ALA A 505 3.33 21.56 -11.85
N GLY A 506 2.09 21.63 -11.35
CA GLY A 506 1.64 22.68 -10.42
C GLY A 506 2.45 22.74 -9.13
N LEU A 507 2.66 21.59 -8.49
CA LEU A 507 3.51 21.49 -7.29
C LEU A 507 4.95 21.94 -7.55
N TYR A 508 5.52 21.56 -8.69
CA TYR A 508 6.86 22.01 -9.09
C TYR A 508 6.92 23.54 -9.27
N ILE A 509 5.91 24.13 -9.90
CA ILE A 509 5.84 25.59 -10.07
C ILE A 509 5.74 26.30 -8.71
N ILE A 510 4.88 25.83 -7.80
CA ILE A 510 4.74 26.38 -6.44
C ILE A 510 6.06 26.27 -5.69
N ALA A 511 6.71 25.12 -5.74
CA ALA A 511 7.97 24.87 -5.05
C ALA A 511 9.14 25.72 -5.58
N THR A 512 9.15 26.08 -6.88
CA THR A 512 10.30 26.73 -7.54
C THR A 512 10.13 28.24 -7.78
N ARG A 513 8.89 28.72 -8.05
CA ARG A 513 8.59 30.12 -8.39
C ARG A 513 8.04 30.95 -7.21
N LYS A 514 8.49 30.67 -6.05
CA LYS A 514 8.07 31.18 -4.76
C LYS A 514 7.85 32.70 -4.66
N ASP A 515 8.71 33.51 -5.23
CA ASP A 515 8.70 34.98 -4.99
C ASP A 515 7.46 35.66 -5.59
N LYS A 516 6.90 35.12 -6.67
CA LYS A 516 5.61 35.59 -7.20
C LYS A 516 4.42 35.17 -6.32
N PHE A 517 4.41 33.95 -5.84
CA PHE A 517 3.32 33.39 -5.03
C PHE A 517 3.26 34.03 -3.63
N LEU A 518 4.42 34.22 -2.98
CA LEU A 518 4.47 34.94 -1.69
C LEU A 518 4.19 36.43 -1.80
N LYS A 519 4.43 37.07 -2.96
CA LYS A 519 4.01 38.45 -3.22
C LYS A 519 2.49 38.58 -3.41
N MET A 520 1.85 37.54 -3.96
CA MET A 520 0.37 37.48 -4.03
C MET A 520 -0.25 37.33 -2.64
N LEU A 521 0.33 36.51 -1.75
CA LEU A 521 -0.15 36.36 -0.37
C LEU A 521 0.18 37.54 0.56
N LYS A 522 1.03 38.48 0.11
CA LYS A 522 1.35 39.71 0.86
C LYS A 522 0.53 40.92 0.44
N LYS A 523 -0.27 40.82 -0.63
CA LYS A 523 -1.14 41.90 -1.12
C LYS A 523 -2.52 41.91 -0.47
N GLU A 524 -2.76 40.97 0.48
CA GLU A 524 -3.86 41.01 1.44
C GLU A 524 -3.28 41.22 2.85
#